data_db4950a12fdce806debe60d8d460a626
#
_entry.id   db4950a12fdce806debe60d8d460a626
#
_cell.length_a   1.000
_cell.length_b   1.000
_cell.length_c   1.000
_cell.angle_alpha   90.00
_cell.angle_beta   90.00
_cell.angle_gamma   90.00
#
_symmetry.space_group_name_H-M   'P 1'
#
loop_
_entity.id
_entity.type
_entity.pdbx_description
1 polymer ?
#
loop_
_entity_poly.entity_id
_entity_poly.type
_entity_poly.pdbx_seq_one_letter_code
_entity_poly.pdbx_strand_id
1 'polypeptide(L)'
;MKKLTLLSVALFALLSTGCNQSEEQYLYIDDSDAWHTFIEGQDFNTDGLGVFLRGAKSGKMNRVEFEVENGEGLAADQTSVTIKYGEYTAEYPIKVKKEYHIACVGDSLTAGHMWANESYPTFLGQTVDAKYKVGNFGVNGISITGYGGSFSSTAPNQRYIKQDMYTNCVNYEPDVFAIMLGTNDATEWSKAEPTFLSEYKILLDSFIEQFPRAKFIMMVSPPVIDDNQFGIPNTPIKENVNPIQRQLAEEYGFETLDLREEFEATADYQTKYLRDRDYSGVDHVHFTKEAAQYVAGRVWDIAKEFKL
;
A
#
# COMPACT_ATOMS: atom_id res chain seq x y z
N MET A 1 -11.47 -16.29 -1.91
CA MET A 1 -11.11 -16.08 -0.50
C MET A 1 -10.10 -17.13 -0.06
N LYS A 2 -8.82 -16.89 -0.27
CA LYS A 2 -7.75 -17.63 0.41
C LYS A 2 -7.13 -16.65 1.41
N LYS A 3 -7.54 -16.75 2.66
CA LYS A 3 -6.82 -16.09 3.75
C LYS A 3 -5.42 -16.67 3.77
N LEU A 4 -4.42 -15.87 3.41
CA LEU A 4 -3.03 -16.20 3.68
C LEU A 4 -2.87 -16.11 5.20
N THR A 5 -2.97 -17.26 5.85
CA THR A 5 -2.65 -17.38 7.28
C THR A 5 -1.13 -17.36 7.38
N LEU A 6 -0.57 -16.21 7.75
CA LEU A 6 0.83 -16.17 8.18
C LEU A 6 0.99 -17.12 9.37
N LEU A 7 1.90 -18.07 9.20
CA LEU A 7 2.22 -19.08 10.21
C LEU A 7 2.99 -18.37 11.34
N SER A 8 2.31 -18.15 12.47
CA SER A 8 3.00 -17.78 13.71
C SER A 8 3.88 -18.96 14.15
N VAL A 9 5.18 -18.75 14.20
CA VAL A 9 6.14 -19.76 14.65
C VAL A 9 6.09 -19.85 16.16
N ALA A 10 5.46 -20.90 16.71
CA ALA A 10 5.54 -21.23 18.12
C ALA A 10 6.84 -21.96 18.39
N LEU A 11 7.75 -21.38 19.14
CA LEU A 11 8.95 -22.05 19.65
C LEU A 11 8.64 -22.67 21.02
N PHE A 12 8.86 -23.98 21.15
CA PHE A 12 8.59 -24.75 22.35
C PHE A 12 9.68 -24.57 23.41
N ALA A 13 9.30 -24.27 24.64
CA ALA A 13 10.13 -24.47 25.81
C ALA A 13 9.64 -25.71 26.58
N LEU A 14 10.45 -26.74 26.62
CA LEU A 14 10.23 -27.95 27.40
C LEU A 14 10.88 -27.82 28.78
N LEU A 15 10.07 -27.79 29.83
CA LEU A 15 10.50 -28.17 31.17
C LEU A 15 9.42 -29.02 31.83
N SER A 16 9.66 -30.31 31.96
CA SER A 16 8.80 -31.23 32.68
C SER A 16 9.51 -31.82 33.89
N THR A 17 8.99 -31.58 35.09
CA THR A 17 9.13 -32.53 36.21
C THR A 17 7.90 -32.41 37.09
N GLY A 18 7.07 -33.44 37.11
CA GLY A 18 5.97 -33.56 38.08
C GLY A 18 4.76 -34.30 37.54
N CYS A 19 4.49 -35.44 38.07
CA CYS A 19 3.37 -36.32 37.79
C CYS A 19 2.03 -35.68 38.14
N ASN A 20 1.42 -35.04 37.19
CA ASN A 20 -0.01 -34.84 36.97
C ASN A 20 -0.16 -34.46 35.51
N GLN A 21 -0.97 -35.21 34.74
CA GLN A 21 -1.13 -34.98 33.31
C GLN A 21 -1.91 -33.67 33.07
N SER A 22 -1.29 -32.54 33.39
CA SER A 22 -1.71 -31.26 32.83
C SER A 22 -1.33 -31.22 31.35
N GLU A 23 -2.28 -30.86 30.52
CA GLU A 23 -2.04 -30.66 29.11
C GLU A 23 -0.90 -29.66 28.89
N GLU A 24 0.01 -29.98 28.00
CA GLU A 24 1.04 -29.02 27.56
C GLU A 24 0.40 -27.76 27.00
N GLN A 25 0.88 -26.60 27.44
CA GLN A 25 0.35 -25.29 27.04
C GLN A 25 1.46 -24.44 26.44
N TYR A 26 1.08 -23.51 25.56
CA TYR A 26 1.99 -22.56 24.95
C TYR A 26 1.29 -21.22 24.68
N LEU A 27 2.06 -20.15 24.48
CA LEU A 27 1.52 -18.87 24.05
C LEU A 27 1.16 -18.91 22.56
N TYR A 28 -0.06 -18.56 22.25
CA TYR A 28 -0.52 -18.26 20.90
C TYR A 28 -0.69 -16.76 20.79
N ILE A 29 -0.11 -16.15 19.75
CA ILE A 29 -0.15 -14.72 19.49
C ILE A 29 -1.03 -14.49 18.27
N ASP A 30 -2.07 -13.68 18.42
CA ASP A 30 -2.88 -13.13 17.35
C ASP A 30 -2.36 -11.70 17.07
N ASP A 31 -1.72 -11.56 15.94
CA ASP A 31 -1.06 -10.33 15.50
C ASP A 31 -1.74 -9.70 14.27
N SER A 32 -2.96 -10.14 13.96
CA SER A 32 -3.69 -9.73 12.76
C SER A 32 -3.94 -8.20 12.67
N ASP A 33 -3.96 -7.51 13.82
CA ASP A 33 -4.15 -6.06 13.93
C ASP A 33 -3.01 -5.38 14.71
N ALA A 34 -1.83 -6.00 14.78
CA ALA A 34 -0.70 -5.49 15.56
C ALA A 34 0.33 -4.77 14.69
N TRP A 35 1.18 -3.98 15.36
CA TRP A 35 2.34 -3.36 14.73
C TRP A 35 3.45 -4.39 14.50
N HIS A 36 4.12 -4.30 13.35
CA HIS A 36 5.22 -5.21 12.98
C HIS A 36 6.51 -4.48 12.62
N THR A 37 6.39 -3.21 12.20
CA THR A 37 7.53 -2.38 11.82
C THR A 37 7.62 -1.19 12.77
N PHE A 38 8.81 -0.93 13.27
CA PHE A 38 9.08 0.12 14.25
C PHE A 38 10.23 0.99 13.78
N ILE A 39 10.32 2.20 14.30
CA ILE A 39 11.46 3.07 14.06
C ILE A 39 12.46 2.91 15.22
N GLU A 40 13.75 2.93 14.90
CA GLU A 40 14.85 2.88 15.86
C GLU A 40 14.62 3.87 17.02
N GLY A 41 14.75 3.38 18.25
CA GLY A 41 14.53 4.15 19.48
C GLY A 41 13.06 4.23 19.93
N GLN A 42 12.09 3.71 19.16
CA GLN A 42 10.71 3.59 19.64
C GLN A 42 10.57 2.45 20.64
N ASP A 43 9.55 2.56 21.49
CA ASP A 43 9.11 1.43 22.31
C ASP A 43 8.18 0.52 21.50
N PHE A 44 8.18 -0.77 21.83
CA PHE A 44 7.26 -1.74 21.24
C PHE A 44 5.81 -1.39 21.59
N ASN A 45 4.97 -1.31 20.59
CA ASN A 45 3.56 -1.03 20.75
C ASN A 45 2.75 -2.33 20.78
N THR A 46 1.99 -2.55 21.85
CA THR A 46 1.16 -3.74 22.05
C THR A 46 -0.26 -3.62 21.49
N ASP A 47 -0.62 -2.46 20.93
CA ASP A 47 -1.96 -2.22 20.39
C ASP A 47 -2.28 -3.19 19.26
N GLY A 48 -3.39 -3.90 19.39
CA GLY A 48 -3.86 -4.90 18.44
C GLY A 48 -3.26 -6.28 18.65
N LEU A 49 -2.32 -6.46 19.60
CA LEU A 49 -1.75 -7.77 19.92
C LEU A 49 -2.67 -8.55 20.86
N GLY A 50 -3.06 -9.74 20.45
CA GLY A 50 -3.82 -10.70 21.26
C GLY A 50 -2.90 -11.83 21.75
N VAL A 51 -2.77 -12.04 23.08
CA VAL A 51 -1.98 -13.14 23.63
C VAL A 51 -2.88 -14.13 24.35
N PHE A 52 -2.72 -15.41 24.04
CA PHE A 52 -3.56 -16.49 24.56
C PHE A 52 -2.70 -17.65 25.06
N LEU A 53 -3.07 -18.22 26.19
CA LEU A 53 -2.55 -19.52 26.62
C LEU A 53 -3.38 -20.61 25.94
N ARG A 54 -2.73 -21.44 25.13
CA ARG A 54 -3.39 -22.48 24.31
C ARG A 54 -2.95 -23.86 24.73
N GLY A 55 -3.94 -24.74 24.94
CA GLY A 55 -3.69 -26.16 25.19
C GLY A 55 -3.32 -26.89 23.89
N ALA A 56 -2.22 -27.63 23.92
CA ALA A 56 -1.68 -28.32 22.75
C ALA A 56 -2.63 -29.40 22.17
N LYS A 57 -3.38 -30.08 23.02
CA LYS A 57 -4.31 -31.17 22.66
C LYS A 57 -5.75 -30.69 22.54
N SER A 58 -6.21 -29.91 23.51
CA SER A 58 -7.60 -29.43 23.54
C SER A 58 -7.88 -28.30 22.57
N GLY A 59 -6.83 -27.55 22.19
CA GLY A 59 -6.94 -26.33 21.41
C GLY A 59 -7.64 -25.19 22.16
N LYS A 60 -7.99 -25.38 23.46
CA LYS A 60 -8.66 -24.36 24.27
C LYS A 60 -7.75 -23.16 24.43
N MET A 61 -8.26 -21.96 24.16
CA MET A 61 -7.55 -20.69 24.26
C MET A 61 -8.15 -19.84 25.37
N ASN A 62 -7.29 -19.27 26.23
CA ASN A 62 -7.67 -18.29 27.23
C ASN A 62 -6.81 -17.05 27.00
N ARG A 63 -7.42 -15.89 26.79
CA ARG A 63 -6.71 -14.62 26.70
C ARG A 63 -6.01 -14.33 28.02
N VAL A 64 -4.76 -13.87 27.96
CA VAL A 64 -3.94 -13.57 29.13
C VAL A 64 -3.38 -12.16 29.05
N GLU A 65 -3.15 -11.55 30.19
CA GLU A 65 -2.33 -10.37 30.34
C GLU A 65 -0.86 -10.78 30.24
N PHE A 66 -0.03 -9.98 29.58
CA PHE A 66 1.35 -10.35 29.29
C PHE A 66 2.33 -9.21 29.55
N GLU A 67 3.58 -9.56 29.70
CA GLU A 67 4.70 -8.65 29.78
C GLU A 67 5.52 -8.71 28.47
N VAL A 68 6.22 -7.63 28.16
CA VAL A 68 7.15 -7.56 27.02
C VAL A 68 8.56 -7.33 27.58
N GLU A 69 9.47 -8.23 27.24
CA GLU A 69 10.89 -8.06 27.53
C GLU A 69 11.61 -7.54 26.25
N ASN A 70 12.59 -6.67 26.42
CA ASN A 70 13.35 -6.01 25.34
C ASN A 70 12.48 -5.18 24.38
N GLY A 71 11.38 -4.60 24.89
CA GLY A 71 10.46 -3.77 24.13
C GLY A 71 10.69 -2.28 24.23
N GLU A 72 11.64 -1.82 25.05
CA GLU A 72 11.94 -0.39 25.24
C GLU A 72 13.11 0.03 24.35
N GLY A 73 12.97 1.19 23.69
CA GLY A 73 14.05 1.79 22.88
C GLY A 73 14.64 0.86 21.84
N LEU A 74 13.80 0.27 20.97
CA LEU A 74 14.18 -0.76 20.00
C LEU A 74 15.44 -0.39 19.20
N ALA A 75 16.41 -1.30 19.16
CA ALA A 75 17.66 -1.10 18.44
C ALA A 75 17.51 -1.39 16.94
N ALA A 76 18.31 -0.74 16.11
CA ALA A 76 18.25 -0.85 14.64
C ALA A 76 18.41 -2.28 14.09
N ASP A 77 19.08 -3.15 14.82
CA ASP A 77 19.35 -4.55 14.45
C ASP A 77 18.46 -5.55 15.20
N GLN A 78 17.53 -5.06 16.03
CA GLN A 78 16.62 -5.91 16.78
C GLN A 78 15.59 -6.53 15.85
N THR A 79 15.40 -7.85 15.97
CA THR A 79 14.49 -8.63 15.10
C THR A 79 13.33 -9.26 15.84
N SER A 80 13.30 -9.19 17.18
CA SER A 80 12.21 -9.71 18.00
C SER A 80 12.11 -8.98 19.34
N VAL A 81 10.95 -9.13 19.98
CA VAL A 81 10.74 -8.90 21.42
C VAL A 81 10.22 -10.19 22.03
N THR A 82 10.41 -10.37 23.36
CA THR A 82 9.92 -11.54 24.07
C THR A 82 8.59 -11.24 24.74
N ILE A 83 7.54 -11.96 24.38
CA ILE A 83 6.23 -11.93 25.04
C ILE A 83 6.24 -12.96 26.16
N LYS A 84 5.81 -12.56 27.38
CA LYS A 84 5.89 -13.40 28.57
C LYS A 84 4.59 -13.44 29.35
N TYR A 85 4.22 -14.62 29.80
CA TYR A 85 3.13 -14.87 30.76
C TYR A 85 3.53 -15.97 31.74
N GLY A 86 3.83 -15.63 32.99
CA GLY A 86 4.32 -16.58 33.99
C GLY A 86 5.62 -17.24 33.53
N GLU A 87 5.61 -18.56 33.38
CA GLU A 87 6.76 -19.34 32.88
C GLU A 87 6.79 -19.48 31.34
N TYR A 88 5.72 -19.05 30.66
CA TYR A 88 5.61 -19.16 29.20
C TYR A 88 6.21 -17.94 28.52
N THR A 89 7.02 -18.17 27.49
CA THR A 89 7.61 -17.12 26.64
C THR A 89 7.40 -17.44 25.17
N ALA A 90 7.32 -16.39 24.34
CA ALA A 90 7.31 -16.51 22.90
C ALA A 90 8.04 -15.31 22.27
N GLU A 91 8.88 -15.59 21.27
CA GLU A 91 9.49 -14.54 20.47
C GLU A 91 8.48 -13.96 19.47
N TYR A 92 8.33 -12.67 19.49
CA TYR A 92 7.49 -11.95 18.53
C TYR A 92 8.39 -11.21 17.53
N PRO A 93 8.36 -11.61 16.25
CA PRO A 93 9.23 -11.02 15.25
C PRO A 93 8.82 -9.58 14.90
N ILE A 94 9.79 -8.70 14.86
CA ILE A 94 9.62 -7.29 14.47
C ILE A 94 10.65 -6.90 13.40
N LYS A 95 10.36 -5.80 12.70
CA LYS A 95 11.32 -5.12 11.83
C LYS A 95 11.58 -3.72 12.41
N VAL A 96 12.85 -3.38 12.63
CA VAL A 96 13.23 -2.03 13.06
C VAL A 96 13.92 -1.32 11.90
N LYS A 97 13.47 -0.12 11.59
CA LYS A 97 13.94 0.72 10.48
C LYS A 97 14.34 2.10 11.00
N LYS A 98 15.04 2.87 10.18
CA LYS A 98 15.31 4.29 10.47
C LYS A 98 14.11 5.17 10.15
N GLU A 99 13.32 4.77 9.17
CA GLU A 99 12.18 5.52 8.66
C GLU A 99 11.20 4.59 7.95
N TYR A 100 9.91 4.95 7.94
CA TYR A 100 8.88 4.30 7.13
C TYR A 100 8.92 4.81 5.70
N HIS A 101 8.67 3.93 4.74
CA HIS A 101 8.69 4.27 3.33
C HIS A 101 7.28 4.21 2.71
N ILE A 102 6.86 5.34 2.12
CA ILE A 102 5.63 5.43 1.31
C ILE A 102 6.04 5.42 -0.16
N ALA A 103 5.61 4.43 -0.92
CA ALA A 103 5.80 4.37 -2.36
C ALA A 103 4.55 4.85 -3.10
N CYS A 104 4.68 5.91 -3.88
CA CYS A 104 3.65 6.39 -4.79
C CYS A 104 3.88 5.75 -6.16
N VAL A 105 3.04 4.77 -6.49
CA VAL A 105 3.11 4.00 -7.75
C VAL A 105 2.05 4.50 -8.71
N GLY A 106 2.42 4.79 -9.95
CA GLY A 106 1.45 5.28 -10.91
C GLY A 106 2.01 5.66 -12.27
N ASP A 107 1.20 6.41 -12.99
CA ASP A 107 1.52 6.95 -14.31
C ASP A 107 2.01 8.42 -14.24
N SER A 108 1.70 9.22 -15.25
CA SER A 108 2.08 10.64 -15.31
C SER A 108 1.44 11.50 -14.21
N LEU A 109 0.26 11.11 -13.71
CA LEU A 109 -0.40 11.77 -12.59
C LEU A 109 0.43 11.64 -11.31
N THR A 110 1.12 10.53 -11.14
CA THR A 110 2.06 10.29 -10.03
C THR A 110 3.44 10.87 -10.31
N ALA A 111 3.98 10.66 -11.53
CA ALA A 111 5.29 11.21 -11.91
C ALA A 111 5.33 12.75 -11.85
N GLY A 112 4.16 13.40 -12.04
CA GLY A 112 4.03 14.85 -12.13
C GLY A 112 4.22 15.37 -13.57
N HIS A 113 4.18 14.49 -14.57
CA HIS A 113 4.34 14.82 -15.98
C HIS A 113 5.54 15.76 -16.23
N MET A 114 5.30 16.98 -16.69
CA MET A 114 6.34 18.01 -16.91
C MET A 114 6.68 18.83 -15.64
N TRP A 115 5.95 18.62 -14.55
CA TRP A 115 6.06 19.38 -13.29
C TRP A 115 6.36 18.45 -12.11
N ALA A 116 7.44 17.67 -12.22
CA ALA A 116 7.82 16.70 -11.20
C ALA A 116 7.96 17.31 -9.79
N ASN A 117 8.42 18.56 -9.68
CA ASN A 117 8.52 19.30 -8.41
C ASN A 117 7.14 19.71 -7.83
N GLU A 118 6.08 19.60 -8.62
CA GLU A 118 4.70 19.87 -8.23
C GLU A 118 3.85 18.58 -8.26
N SER A 119 4.48 17.42 -8.25
CA SER A 119 3.79 16.14 -8.15
C SER A 119 3.23 15.91 -6.73
N TYR A 120 2.15 15.14 -6.60
CA TYR A 120 1.61 14.84 -5.28
C TYR A 120 2.61 14.08 -4.38
N PRO A 121 3.48 13.16 -4.87
CA PRO A 121 4.50 12.57 -4.02
C PRO A 121 5.50 13.60 -3.48
N THR A 122 5.83 14.64 -4.26
CA THR A 122 6.70 15.73 -3.79
C THR A 122 6.04 16.51 -2.64
N PHE A 123 4.76 16.86 -2.77
CA PHE A 123 4.05 17.54 -1.69
C PHE A 123 3.80 16.62 -0.49
N LEU A 124 3.53 15.34 -0.74
CA LEU A 124 3.40 14.34 0.33
C LEU A 124 4.68 14.28 1.17
N GLY A 125 5.85 14.24 0.52
CA GLY A 125 7.14 14.25 1.21
C GLY A 125 7.41 15.52 2.05
N GLN A 126 6.71 16.63 1.75
CA GLN A 126 6.75 17.86 2.55
C GLN A 126 5.71 17.88 3.68
N THR A 127 4.74 17.00 3.64
CA THR A 127 3.59 16.94 4.55
C THR A 127 3.75 15.89 5.64
N VAL A 128 4.38 14.76 5.32
CA VAL A 128 4.55 13.64 6.25
C VAL A 128 5.47 13.98 7.42
N ASP A 129 5.31 13.28 8.53
CA ASP A 129 6.19 13.36 9.68
C ASP A 129 7.63 12.95 9.32
N ALA A 130 8.61 13.44 10.05
CA ALA A 130 10.04 13.20 9.78
C ALA A 130 10.46 11.72 9.79
N LYS A 131 9.65 10.86 10.41
CA LYS A 131 9.87 9.41 10.41
C LYS A 131 9.42 8.71 9.12
N TYR A 132 8.85 9.44 8.16
CA TYR A 132 8.43 8.90 6.87
C TYR A 132 9.26 9.47 5.72
N LYS A 133 9.55 8.64 4.74
CA LYS A 133 10.06 9.05 3.43
C LYS A 133 9.08 8.67 2.34
N VAL A 134 9.02 9.51 1.31
CA VAL A 134 8.14 9.32 0.15
C VAL A 134 8.97 9.12 -1.10
N GLY A 135 8.71 8.01 -1.80
CA GLY A 135 9.27 7.71 -3.11
C GLY A 135 8.25 7.93 -4.22
N ASN A 136 8.68 8.60 -5.29
CA ASN A 136 7.88 8.75 -6.50
C ASN A 136 8.28 7.69 -7.52
N PHE A 137 7.38 6.74 -7.79
CA PHE A 137 7.56 5.64 -8.73
C PHE A 137 6.56 5.74 -9.89
N GLY A 138 6.19 6.97 -10.25
CA GLY A 138 5.38 7.27 -11.42
C GLY A 138 6.16 7.15 -12.72
N VAL A 139 5.51 6.68 -13.79
CA VAL A 139 6.07 6.57 -15.15
C VAL A 139 5.12 7.20 -16.15
N ASN A 140 5.56 8.26 -16.84
CA ASN A 140 4.72 8.96 -17.81
C ASN A 140 4.21 8.01 -18.91
N GLY A 141 2.89 8.05 -19.17
CA GLY A 141 2.25 7.30 -20.25
C GLY A 141 2.17 5.80 -20.05
N ILE A 142 2.53 5.28 -18.87
CA ILE A 142 2.52 3.85 -18.57
C ILE A 142 1.10 3.33 -18.35
N SER A 143 0.86 2.07 -18.69
CA SER A 143 -0.40 1.36 -18.48
C SER A 143 -0.20 0.05 -17.71
N ILE A 144 -1.29 -0.54 -17.25
CA ILE A 144 -1.33 -1.87 -16.64
C ILE A 144 -1.12 -2.95 -17.71
N THR A 145 -1.83 -2.83 -18.83
CA THR A 145 -1.89 -3.87 -19.86
C THR A 145 -0.81 -3.76 -20.93
N GLY A 146 -0.17 -2.60 -21.06
CA GLY A 146 0.72 -2.25 -22.16
C GLY A 146 -0.04 -1.71 -23.40
N TYR A 147 -1.36 -1.55 -23.31
CA TYR A 147 -2.17 -0.87 -24.31
C TYR A 147 -2.50 0.55 -23.83
N GLY A 148 -2.44 1.53 -24.75
CA GLY A 148 -2.73 2.92 -24.45
C GLY A 148 -1.54 3.74 -23.94
N GLY A 149 -1.76 5.04 -23.80
CA GLY A 149 -0.75 6.03 -23.42
C GLY A 149 0.08 6.57 -24.60
N SER A 150 0.91 7.54 -24.30
CA SER A 150 1.72 8.27 -25.30
C SER A 150 2.76 7.41 -26.04
N PHE A 151 2.99 6.21 -25.59
CA PHE A 151 3.91 5.25 -26.16
C PHE A 151 3.18 4.13 -26.91
N SER A 152 2.08 4.47 -27.59
CA SER A 152 1.18 3.54 -28.30
C SER A 152 1.87 2.67 -29.36
N SER A 153 2.95 2.04 -29.06
CA SER A 153 3.44 0.90 -29.78
C SER A 153 3.14 -0.33 -28.96
N THR A 154 2.32 -1.16 -29.44
CA THR A 154 2.06 -2.59 -29.28
C THR A 154 3.14 -3.46 -28.55
N ALA A 155 3.94 -2.88 -27.68
CA ALA A 155 5.03 -3.59 -27.04
C ALA A 155 4.57 -4.05 -25.62
N PRO A 156 4.56 -5.36 -25.35
CA PRO A 156 4.32 -5.93 -24.03
C PRO A 156 5.28 -5.43 -22.95
N ASN A 157 6.30 -4.67 -23.33
CA ASN A 157 7.29 -4.07 -22.45
C ASN A 157 6.84 -2.73 -21.83
N GLN A 158 5.65 -2.23 -22.14
CA GLN A 158 5.12 -0.97 -21.60
C GLN A 158 4.19 -1.15 -20.39
N ARG A 159 4.10 -2.35 -19.85
CA ARG A 159 3.41 -2.58 -18.58
C ARG A 159 4.25 -2.04 -17.44
N TYR A 160 3.60 -1.45 -16.43
CA TYR A 160 4.30 -0.94 -15.26
C TYR A 160 5.24 -1.97 -14.62
N ILE A 161 4.78 -3.21 -14.43
CA ILE A 161 5.57 -4.31 -13.85
C ILE A 161 6.85 -4.66 -14.63
N LYS A 162 7.00 -4.21 -15.88
CA LYS A 162 8.17 -4.43 -16.73
C LYS A 162 9.12 -3.24 -16.78
N GLN A 163 8.82 -2.18 -16.05
CA GLN A 163 9.66 -0.98 -16.01
C GLN A 163 10.74 -1.07 -14.93
N ASP A 164 11.84 -0.39 -15.14
CA ASP A 164 12.89 -0.22 -14.12
C ASP A 164 12.33 0.45 -12.86
N MET A 165 11.30 1.30 -13.02
CA MET A 165 10.65 1.97 -11.90
C MET A 165 9.94 1.00 -10.96
N TYR A 166 9.39 -0.13 -11.47
CA TYR A 166 8.89 -1.21 -10.63
C TYR A 166 10.01 -1.81 -9.77
N THR A 167 11.17 -2.11 -10.39
CA THR A 167 12.34 -2.63 -9.67
C THR A 167 12.87 -1.64 -8.63
N ASN A 168 12.90 -0.34 -8.99
CA ASN A 168 13.30 0.71 -8.06
C ASN A 168 12.32 0.83 -6.88
N CYS A 169 11.02 0.67 -7.14
CA CYS A 169 10.00 0.64 -6.09
C CYS A 169 10.21 -0.54 -5.14
N VAL A 170 10.47 -1.74 -5.67
CA VAL A 170 10.77 -2.92 -4.86
C VAL A 170 12.02 -2.70 -4.00
N ASN A 171 13.09 -2.16 -4.59
CA ASN A 171 14.35 -1.89 -3.86
C ASN A 171 14.20 -0.76 -2.82
N TYR A 172 13.16 0.04 -2.88
CA TYR A 172 12.85 1.07 -1.89
C TYR A 172 12.30 0.48 -0.58
N GLU A 173 11.90 -0.78 -0.58
CA GLU A 173 11.30 -1.50 0.55
C GLU A 173 10.13 -0.75 1.19
N PRO A 174 9.02 -0.55 0.47
CA PRO A 174 7.88 0.20 0.97
C PRO A 174 7.19 -0.47 2.16
N ASP A 175 6.72 0.34 3.09
CA ASP A 175 5.80 -0.05 4.16
C ASP A 175 4.35 0.31 3.78
N VAL A 176 4.20 1.33 2.93
CA VAL A 176 2.90 1.78 2.39
C VAL A 176 3.01 1.97 0.88
N PHE A 177 2.03 1.46 0.15
CA PHE A 177 1.84 1.71 -1.28
C PHE A 177 0.63 2.60 -1.51
N ALA A 178 0.78 3.68 -2.27
CA ALA A 178 -0.32 4.47 -2.85
C ALA A 178 -0.30 4.24 -4.37
N ILE A 179 -1.29 3.51 -4.89
CA ILE A 179 -1.27 3.01 -6.28
C ILE A 179 -2.38 3.67 -7.09
N MET A 180 -1.99 4.35 -8.19
CA MET A 180 -2.90 5.01 -9.13
C MET A 180 -2.47 4.68 -10.57
N LEU A 181 -3.06 3.66 -11.18
CA LEU A 181 -2.79 3.20 -12.54
C LEU A 181 -4.09 2.86 -13.27
N GLY A 182 -4.09 2.96 -14.60
CA GLY A 182 -5.22 2.59 -15.44
C GLY A 182 -5.76 3.73 -16.31
N THR A 183 -5.39 4.98 -16.02
CA THR A 183 -5.82 6.14 -16.81
C THR A 183 -5.40 6.00 -18.28
N ASN A 184 -4.18 5.54 -18.54
CA ASN A 184 -3.68 5.36 -19.91
C ASN A 184 -4.32 4.16 -20.62
N ASP A 185 -4.71 3.11 -19.91
CA ASP A 185 -5.40 1.94 -20.50
C ASP A 185 -6.73 2.34 -21.15
N ALA A 186 -7.37 3.41 -20.65
CA ALA A 186 -8.62 3.93 -21.21
C ALA A 186 -8.48 4.41 -22.67
N THR A 187 -7.29 4.83 -23.11
CA THR A 187 -7.04 5.30 -24.48
C THR A 187 -7.33 4.22 -25.52
N GLU A 188 -7.00 2.96 -25.23
CA GLU A 188 -7.25 1.81 -26.07
C GLU A 188 -8.05 0.74 -25.31
N TRP A 189 -9.11 1.14 -24.61
CA TRP A 189 -9.85 0.28 -23.71
C TRP A 189 -10.28 -1.05 -24.32
N SER A 190 -10.77 -1.05 -25.55
CA SER A 190 -11.19 -2.29 -26.23
C SER A 190 -10.08 -3.35 -26.37
N LYS A 191 -8.81 -2.93 -26.34
CA LYS A 191 -7.67 -3.84 -26.33
C LYS A 191 -7.23 -4.18 -24.90
N ALA A 192 -7.35 -3.23 -23.97
CA ALA A 192 -6.96 -3.40 -22.59
C ALA A 192 -7.96 -4.26 -21.79
N GLU A 193 -9.27 -4.09 -22.03
CA GLU A 193 -10.36 -4.71 -21.28
C GLU A 193 -10.20 -6.23 -21.06
N PRO A 194 -9.84 -7.07 -22.06
CA PRO A 194 -9.78 -8.51 -21.85
C PRO A 194 -8.77 -8.96 -20.80
N THR A 195 -7.77 -8.14 -20.51
CA THR A 195 -6.66 -8.51 -19.59
C THR A 195 -6.47 -7.54 -18.43
N PHE A 196 -7.14 -6.39 -18.43
CA PHE A 196 -6.90 -5.32 -17.46
C PHE A 196 -6.99 -5.80 -16.00
N LEU A 197 -8.07 -6.47 -15.63
CA LEU A 197 -8.26 -7.00 -14.28
C LEU A 197 -7.16 -8.00 -13.90
N SER A 198 -6.86 -8.95 -14.81
CA SER A 198 -5.85 -9.99 -14.53
C SER A 198 -4.43 -9.43 -14.43
N GLU A 199 -4.08 -8.48 -15.29
CA GLU A 199 -2.76 -7.83 -15.27
C GLU A 199 -2.60 -6.91 -14.04
N TYR A 200 -3.68 -6.25 -13.59
CA TYR A 200 -3.64 -5.48 -12.36
C TYR A 200 -3.43 -6.40 -11.14
N LYS A 201 -4.13 -7.55 -11.10
CA LYS A 201 -3.90 -8.55 -10.04
C LYS A 201 -2.47 -9.07 -10.03
N ILE A 202 -1.87 -9.34 -11.19
CA ILE A 202 -0.46 -9.75 -11.28
C ILE A 202 0.46 -8.70 -10.64
N LEU A 203 0.21 -7.41 -10.88
CA LEU A 203 1.00 -6.34 -10.26
C LEU A 203 0.81 -6.29 -8.73
N LEU A 204 -0.44 -6.34 -8.26
CA LEU A 204 -0.76 -6.29 -6.83
C LEU A 204 -0.21 -7.51 -6.10
N ASP A 205 -0.43 -8.72 -6.64
CA ASP A 205 0.07 -9.97 -6.08
C ASP A 205 1.60 -9.96 -5.96
N SER A 206 2.28 -9.41 -6.98
CA SER A 206 3.75 -9.27 -6.98
C SER A 206 4.26 -8.35 -5.87
N PHE A 207 3.56 -7.27 -5.54
CA PHE A 207 3.92 -6.42 -4.40
C PHE A 207 3.60 -7.09 -3.06
N ILE A 208 2.43 -7.73 -2.95
CA ILE A 208 2.01 -8.42 -1.72
C ILE A 208 2.94 -9.60 -1.40
N GLU A 209 3.37 -10.35 -2.41
CA GLU A 209 4.31 -11.47 -2.21
C GLU A 209 5.65 -10.99 -1.63
N GLN A 210 6.16 -9.85 -2.10
CA GLN A 210 7.42 -9.29 -1.64
C GLN A 210 7.29 -8.54 -0.31
N PHE A 211 6.13 -7.90 -0.08
CA PHE A 211 5.86 -7.06 1.09
C PHE A 211 4.54 -7.45 1.77
N PRO A 212 4.46 -8.66 2.36
CA PRO A 212 3.20 -9.22 2.86
C PRO A 212 2.59 -8.45 4.05
N ARG A 213 3.36 -7.55 4.65
CA ARG A 213 2.92 -6.69 5.77
C ARG A 213 2.71 -5.24 5.38
N ALA A 214 3.08 -4.86 4.16
CA ALA A 214 2.85 -3.50 3.68
C ALA A 214 1.35 -3.17 3.62
N LYS A 215 1.03 -1.91 3.80
CA LYS A 215 -0.32 -1.38 3.68
C LYS A 215 -0.52 -0.78 2.29
N PHE A 216 -1.74 -0.85 1.79
CA PHE A 216 -2.04 -0.43 0.43
C PHE A 216 -3.20 0.56 0.40
N ILE A 217 -3.03 1.62 -0.39
CA ILE A 217 -4.05 2.60 -0.74
C ILE A 217 -4.30 2.47 -2.24
N MET A 218 -5.49 1.99 -2.61
CA MET A 218 -5.95 2.04 -4.00
C MET A 218 -6.51 3.43 -4.26
N MET A 219 -5.84 4.17 -5.14
CA MET A 219 -6.30 5.49 -5.57
C MET A 219 -7.12 5.31 -6.85
N VAL A 220 -8.42 5.55 -6.76
CA VAL A 220 -9.33 5.50 -7.91
C VAL A 220 -9.02 6.68 -8.83
N SER A 221 -8.77 6.38 -10.11
CA SER A 221 -8.35 7.39 -11.10
C SER A 221 -9.32 8.57 -11.18
N PRO A 222 -8.81 9.80 -11.18
CA PRO A 222 -9.64 11.01 -11.24
C PRO A 222 -10.35 11.13 -12.58
N PRO A 223 -11.35 12.05 -12.71
CA PRO A 223 -11.93 12.41 -13.99
C PRO A 223 -10.89 13.13 -14.87
N VAL A 224 -11.06 13.01 -16.19
CA VAL A 224 -10.38 13.82 -17.19
C VAL A 224 -11.42 14.56 -18.03
N ILE A 225 -11.02 15.57 -18.80
CA ILE A 225 -11.89 16.21 -19.79
C ILE A 225 -11.56 15.60 -21.15
N ASP A 226 -12.57 15.19 -21.93
CA ASP A 226 -12.36 14.50 -23.21
C ASP A 226 -11.61 15.34 -24.26
N ASP A 227 -11.70 16.67 -24.19
CA ASP A 227 -10.92 17.58 -25.01
C ASP A 227 -9.50 17.72 -24.42
N ASN A 228 -8.68 16.70 -24.62
CA ASN A 228 -7.27 16.67 -24.21
C ASN A 228 -6.36 16.15 -25.32
N GLN A 229 -5.15 16.69 -25.40
CA GLN A 229 -4.17 16.31 -26.45
C GLN A 229 -3.67 14.86 -26.35
N PHE A 230 -3.91 14.19 -25.24
CA PHE A 230 -3.44 12.82 -25.01
C PHE A 230 -4.43 11.78 -25.52
N GLY A 231 -5.63 12.22 -25.95
CA GLY A 231 -6.68 11.34 -26.43
C GLY A 231 -7.19 10.36 -25.39
N ILE A 232 -7.13 10.72 -24.10
CA ILE A 232 -7.60 9.90 -22.99
C ILE A 232 -9.10 10.19 -22.79
N PRO A 233 -9.98 9.21 -23.05
CA PRO A 233 -11.43 9.41 -22.91
C PRO A 233 -11.87 9.21 -21.45
N ASN A 234 -12.74 10.10 -20.95
CA ASN A 234 -13.28 10.04 -19.59
C ASN A 234 -14.23 8.86 -19.37
N THR A 235 -15.02 8.51 -20.38
CA THR A 235 -16.04 7.45 -20.26
C THR A 235 -15.45 6.08 -19.87
N PRO A 236 -14.43 5.53 -20.54
CA PRO A 236 -13.80 4.27 -20.12
C PRO A 236 -13.18 4.34 -18.73
N ILE A 237 -12.63 5.50 -18.32
CA ILE A 237 -12.13 5.63 -16.94
C ILE A 237 -13.29 5.47 -15.96
N LYS A 238 -14.37 6.21 -16.17
CA LYS A 238 -15.53 6.24 -15.28
C LYS A 238 -16.27 4.91 -15.21
N GLU A 239 -16.53 4.29 -16.37
CA GLU A 239 -17.44 3.16 -16.49
C GLU A 239 -16.74 1.80 -16.35
N ASN A 240 -15.42 1.75 -16.53
CA ASN A 240 -14.67 0.51 -16.55
C ASN A 240 -13.48 0.51 -15.56
N VAL A 241 -12.54 1.44 -15.71
CA VAL A 241 -11.33 1.47 -14.87
C VAL A 241 -11.67 1.68 -13.40
N ASN A 242 -12.46 2.71 -13.08
CA ASN A 242 -12.80 3.03 -11.69
C ASN A 242 -13.58 1.91 -10.98
N PRO A 243 -14.62 1.27 -11.59
CA PRO A 243 -15.26 0.11 -10.98
C PRO A 243 -14.30 -1.04 -10.67
N ILE A 244 -13.34 -1.32 -11.57
CA ILE A 244 -12.35 -2.38 -11.34
C ILE A 244 -11.39 -2.00 -10.21
N GLN A 245 -10.95 -0.75 -10.12
CA GLN A 245 -10.11 -0.28 -9.02
C GLN A 245 -10.81 -0.42 -7.65
N ARG A 246 -12.11 -0.04 -7.57
CA ARG A 246 -12.92 -0.24 -6.35
C ARG A 246 -13.10 -1.72 -6.01
N GLN A 247 -13.39 -2.55 -7.02
CA GLN A 247 -13.48 -4.00 -6.86
C GLN A 247 -12.17 -4.60 -6.31
N LEU A 248 -11.02 -4.18 -6.85
CA LEU A 248 -9.71 -4.64 -6.39
C LEU A 248 -9.44 -4.20 -4.96
N ALA A 249 -9.73 -2.95 -4.60
CA ALA A 249 -9.58 -2.47 -3.24
C ALA A 249 -10.39 -3.30 -2.25
N GLU A 250 -11.67 -3.59 -2.56
CA GLU A 250 -12.53 -4.44 -1.74
C GLU A 250 -12.02 -5.89 -1.67
N GLU A 251 -11.64 -6.49 -2.81
CA GLU A 251 -11.17 -7.88 -2.88
C GLU A 251 -9.89 -8.11 -2.05
N TYR A 252 -8.97 -7.16 -2.09
CA TYR A 252 -7.68 -7.24 -1.38
C TYR A 252 -7.72 -6.64 0.03
N GLY A 253 -8.80 -5.94 0.40
CA GLY A 253 -8.93 -5.26 1.69
C GLY A 253 -8.02 -4.04 1.82
N PHE A 254 -7.82 -3.32 0.71
CA PHE A 254 -7.04 -2.08 0.69
C PHE A 254 -7.88 -0.89 1.12
N GLU A 255 -7.24 0.13 1.69
CA GLU A 255 -7.86 1.44 1.83
C GLU A 255 -8.10 2.07 0.46
N THR A 256 -9.20 2.80 0.31
CA THR A 256 -9.57 3.42 -0.96
C THR A 256 -9.52 4.94 -0.84
N LEU A 257 -8.78 5.59 -1.74
CA LEU A 257 -8.88 7.02 -1.99
C LEU A 257 -9.59 7.24 -3.32
N ASP A 258 -10.87 7.59 -3.28
CA ASP A 258 -11.67 7.78 -4.49
C ASP A 258 -11.55 9.21 -5.02
N LEU A 259 -10.51 9.46 -5.82
CA LEU A 259 -10.30 10.79 -6.40
C LEU A 259 -11.37 11.18 -7.42
N ARG A 260 -12.03 10.20 -8.05
CA ARG A 260 -13.16 10.50 -8.95
C ARG A 260 -14.31 11.14 -8.17
N GLU A 261 -14.73 10.48 -7.10
CA GLU A 261 -15.83 10.95 -6.28
C GLU A 261 -15.50 12.29 -5.62
N GLU A 262 -14.31 12.41 -5.03
CA GLU A 262 -13.87 13.63 -4.35
C GLU A 262 -13.75 14.82 -5.30
N PHE A 263 -13.25 14.61 -6.52
CA PHE A 263 -13.14 15.69 -7.51
C PHE A 263 -14.52 16.09 -8.04
N GLU A 264 -15.36 15.13 -8.44
CA GLU A 264 -16.71 15.42 -8.95
C GLU A 264 -17.63 16.08 -7.90
N ALA A 265 -17.36 15.85 -6.60
CA ALA A 265 -18.06 16.54 -5.50
C ALA A 265 -17.60 17.99 -5.30
N THR A 266 -16.48 18.39 -5.89
CA THR A 266 -15.93 19.74 -5.78
C THR A 266 -16.48 20.60 -6.92
N ALA A 267 -17.10 21.73 -6.57
CA ALA A 267 -17.53 22.71 -7.57
C ALA A 267 -16.31 23.18 -8.39
N ASP A 268 -16.47 23.31 -9.70
CA ASP A 268 -15.43 23.78 -10.62
C ASP A 268 -14.14 22.93 -10.63
N TYR A 269 -14.23 21.63 -10.27
CA TYR A 269 -13.06 20.72 -10.20
C TYR A 269 -12.23 20.73 -11.49
N GLN A 270 -12.88 20.91 -12.64
CA GLN A 270 -12.22 20.91 -13.94
C GLN A 270 -11.17 22.01 -14.07
N THR A 271 -11.47 23.21 -13.58
CA THR A 271 -10.54 24.34 -13.59
C THR A 271 -9.64 24.38 -12.35
N LYS A 272 -10.11 23.82 -11.25
CA LYS A 272 -9.40 23.80 -9.99
C LYS A 272 -8.33 22.71 -9.96
N TYR A 273 -8.66 21.51 -10.42
CA TYR A 273 -7.84 20.33 -10.24
C TYR A 273 -7.16 19.82 -11.51
N LEU A 274 -7.66 20.15 -12.70
CA LEU A 274 -7.07 19.74 -13.95
C LEU A 274 -6.36 20.94 -14.62
N ARG A 275 -5.15 20.71 -15.15
CA ARG A 275 -4.41 21.73 -15.90
C ARG A 275 -5.13 22.03 -17.19
N ASP A 276 -5.25 23.31 -17.53
CA ASP A 276 -5.83 23.75 -18.80
C ASP A 276 -4.88 23.43 -19.96
N ARG A 277 -3.58 23.70 -19.80
CA ARG A 277 -2.58 23.54 -20.85
C ARG A 277 -1.24 23.08 -20.31
N ASP A 278 -0.49 22.38 -21.17
CA ASP A 278 0.94 22.20 -21.07
C ASP A 278 1.68 22.94 -22.24
N TYR A 279 2.98 22.67 -22.42
CA TYR A 279 3.78 23.30 -23.48
C TYR A 279 3.38 22.86 -24.91
N SER A 280 2.67 21.74 -25.05
CA SER A 280 2.32 21.14 -26.33
C SER A 280 0.86 21.33 -26.73
N GLY A 281 -0.05 21.65 -25.79
CA GLY A 281 -1.45 21.85 -26.12
C GLY A 281 -2.39 21.87 -24.92
N VAL A 282 -3.64 21.48 -25.14
CA VAL A 282 -4.67 21.35 -24.12
C VAL A 282 -4.38 20.13 -23.27
N ASP A 283 -4.23 20.32 -21.96
CA ASP A 283 -3.90 19.21 -21.04
C ASP A 283 -5.18 18.47 -20.58
N HIS A 284 -5.89 18.99 -19.64
CA HIS A 284 -7.15 18.46 -19.10
C HIS A 284 -7.08 17.05 -18.49
N VAL A 285 -5.86 16.57 -18.22
CA VAL A 285 -5.57 15.27 -17.60
C VAL A 285 -4.77 15.44 -16.32
N HIS A 286 -3.69 16.23 -16.38
CA HIS A 286 -2.74 16.32 -15.29
C HIS A 286 -3.19 17.29 -14.19
N PHE A 287 -2.73 17.01 -12.98
CA PHE A 287 -3.06 17.81 -11.81
C PHE A 287 -2.52 19.23 -11.86
N THR A 288 -3.32 20.20 -11.47
CA THR A 288 -2.81 21.49 -11.00
C THR A 288 -1.97 21.29 -9.75
N LYS A 289 -1.21 22.33 -9.38
CA LYS A 289 -0.50 22.34 -8.09
C LYS A 289 -1.45 22.16 -6.92
N GLU A 290 -2.63 22.78 -6.95
CA GLU A 290 -3.64 22.68 -5.92
C GLU A 290 -4.17 21.25 -5.78
N ALA A 291 -4.45 20.59 -6.92
CA ALA A 291 -4.85 19.19 -6.90
C ALA A 291 -3.76 18.29 -6.34
N ALA A 292 -2.51 18.47 -6.74
CA ALA A 292 -1.41 17.68 -6.24
C ALA A 292 -1.21 17.83 -4.72
N GLN A 293 -1.38 19.05 -4.19
CA GLN A 293 -1.36 19.31 -2.74
C GLN A 293 -2.55 18.64 -2.03
N TYR A 294 -3.74 18.72 -2.62
CA TYR A 294 -4.93 18.06 -2.10
C TYR A 294 -4.73 16.54 -2.01
N VAL A 295 -4.32 15.92 -3.13
CA VAL A 295 -4.06 14.47 -3.19
C VAL A 295 -3.00 14.04 -2.17
N ALA A 296 -1.92 14.82 -2.02
CA ALA A 296 -0.89 14.57 -1.02
C ALA A 296 -1.47 14.53 0.41
N GLY A 297 -2.30 15.53 0.76
CA GLY A 297 -2.98 15.57 2.05
C GLY A 297 -3.87 14.36 2.28
N ARG A 298 -4.67 13.97 1.27
CA ARG A 298 -5.56 12.81 1.37
C ARG A 298 -4.82 11.48 1.53
N VAL A 299 -3.71 11.29 0.79
CA VAL A 299 -2.86 10.10 0.96
C VAL A 299 -2.29 10.06 2.37
N TRP A 300 -1.82 11.20 2.90
CA TRP A 300 -1.31 11.28 4.26
C TRP A 300 -2.38 11.01 5.33
N ASP A 301 -3.57 11.52 5.15
CA ASP A 301 -4.69 11.29 6.07
C ASP A 301 -5.00 9.80 6.24
N ILE A 302 -4.85 9.00 5.18
CA ILE A 302 -5.01 7.55 5.25
C ILE A 302 -3.75 6.87 5.80
N ALA A 303 -2.57 7.22 5.26
CA ALA A 303 -1.33 6.54 5.57
C ALA A 303 -0.92 6.66 7.05
N LYS A 304 -1.19 7.80 7.70
CA LYS A 304 -0.87 8.02 9.12
C LYS A 304 -1.66 7.15 10.11
N GLU A 305 -2.81 6.60 9.66
CA GLU A 305 -3.66 5.73 10.48
C GLU A 305 -3.24 4.25 10.39
N PHE A 306 -2.33 3.89 9.50
CA PHE A 306 -1.86 2.52 9.39
C PHE A 306 -0.98 2.12 10.58
N LYS A 307 -1.25 0.93 11.10
CA LYS A 307 -0.31 0.18 11.95
C LYS A 307 0.69 -0.53 11.04
N LEU A 308 1.95 -0.15 11.08
CA LEU A 308 3.02 -0.63 10.21
C LEU A 308 3.88 -1.71 10.85
#